data_0ea6632e61902ea786fe56388527f8fd
#
_entry.id   0ea6632e61902ea786fe56388527f8fd
#
_cell.length_a   1.000
_cell.length_b   1.000
_cell.length_c   1.000
_cell.angle_alpha   90.00
_cell.angle_beta   90.00
_cell.angle_gamma   90.00
#
_symmetry.space_group_name_H-M   'P 1'
#
loop_
_entity.id
_entity.type
_entity.pdbx_description
1 polymer ?
#
loop_
_entity_poly.entity_id
_entity_poly.type
_entity_poly.pdbx_seq_one_letter_code
_entity_poly.pdbx_strand_id
1 'polypeptide(L)'
;MSACVAIIAALPREVKALVKGWESSSPARNVRVWTKGNAVVACAGMGADRVRLAVQAAMAAKPVTTLISAGVAGACDPRLRVGDVVHVGTVVDARTGERFEDPEYTQVLVTGAEVAGVAEKRRLFAAYGASAVDMEAAAVARLARAHGLSFAAVKAISDGAEFEMKELGRFATVDGQFREMAFAGYVAVRPWMWGRLMALAKNSDAAIAALTKELEAQLDWYRQRG
;
A
#
# COMPACT_ATOMS: atom_id res chain seq x y z
N MET A 1 17.06 -14.20 18.17
CA MET A 1 16.92 -14.25 16.69
C MET A 1 16.80 -12.79 16.22
N SER A 2 17.61 -12.37 15.24
CA SER A 2 17.53 -11.02 14.70
C SER A 2 16.13 -10.80 14.07
N ALA A 3 15.50 -9.66 14.38
CA ALA A 3 14.17 -9.33 13.84
C ALA A 3 14.23 -9.20 12.31
N CYS A 4 13.43 -9.97 11.60
CA CYS A 4 13.31 -9.91 10.14
C CYS A 4 12.02 -9.20 9.76
N VAL A 5 12.11 -8.12 8.97
CA VAL A 5 10.97 -7.30 8.57
C VAL A 5 10.60 -7.60 7.12
N ALA A 6 9.33 -7.85 6.87
CA ALA A 6 8.80 -7.95 5.52
C ALA A 6 7.90 -6.76 5.18
N ILE A 7 8.28 -5.99 4.17
CA ILE A 7 7.47 -4.92 3.59
C ILE A 7 6.62 -5.53 2.48
N ILE A 8 5.31 -5.40 2.61
CA ILE A 8 4.32 -5.87 1.64
C ILE A 8 3.72 -4.65 0.93
N ALA A 9 3.94 -4.59 -0.38
CA ALA A 9 3.40 -3.55 -1.25
C ALA A 9 2.58 -4.17 -2.39
N ALA A 10 1.66 -3.42 -2.98
CA ALA A 10 0.85 -3.90 -4.08
C ALA A 10 1.67 -3.99 -5.37
N LEU A 11 2.32 -2.91 -5.75
CA LEU A 11 2.96 -2.78 -7.05
C LEU A 11 4.48 -2.57 -6.94
N PRO A 12 5.26 -3.18 -7.84
CA PRO A 12 6.73 -3.01 -7.84
C PRO A 12 7.19 -1.55 -7.94
N ARG A 13 6.42 -0.67 -8.58
CA ARG A 13 6.74 0.75 -8.71
C ARG A 13 6.81 1.47 -7.36
N GLU A 14 6.00 1.04 -6.38
CA GLU A 14 5.94 1.66 -5.04
C GLU A 14 7.23 1.45 -4.23
N VAL A 15 7.97 0.40 -4.54
CA VAL A 15 9.18 0.00 -3.81
C VAL A 15 10.44 -0.02 -4.69
N LYS A 16 10.33 0.35 -5.96
CA LYS A 16 11.44 0.27 -6.94
C LYS A 16 12.71 1.00 -6.50
N ALA A 17 12.56 2.18 -5.91
CA ALA A 17 13.68 2.96 -5.41
C ALA A 17 14.31 2.30 -4.19
N LEU A 18 13.51 1.84 -3.23
CA LEU A 18 13.92 1.16 -2.00
C LEU A 18 14.74 -0.10 -2.28
N VAL A 19 14.30 -0.92 -3.24
CA VAL A 19 14.91 -2.22 -3.53
C VAL A 19 16.05 -2.18 -4.55
N LYS A 20 16.52 -0.98 -4.91
CA LYS A 20 17.63 -0.83 -5.86
C LYS A 20 18.89 -1.51 -5.32
N GLY A 21 19.42 -2.46 -6.10
CA GLY A 21 20.61 -3.23 -5.74
C GLY A 21 20.36 -4.34 -4.70
N TRP A 22 19.09 -4.69 -4.39
CA TRP A 22 18.78 -5.86 -3.60
C TRP A 22 18.77 -7.13 -4.47
N GLU A 23 18.99 -8.27 -3.85
CA GLU A 23 18.78 -9.56 -4.49
C GLU A 23 17.30 -9.73 -4.81
N SER A 24 16.97 -10.22 -6.02
CA SER A 24 15.57 -10.34 -6.45
C SER A 24 15.25 -11.74 -6.96
N SER A 25 14.01 -12.17 -6.71
CA SER A 25 13.46 -13.43 -7.21
C SER A 25 11.99 -13.26 -7.63
N SER A 26 11.52 -14.18 -8.45
CA SER A 26 10.11 -14.23 -8.90
C SER A 26 9.59 -15.65 -8.69
N PRO A 27 9.17 -16.00 -7.45
CA PRO A 27 8.79 -17.37 -7.10
C PRO A 27 7.51 -17.86 -7.81
N ALA A 28 6.67 -16.94 -8.29
CA ALA A 28 5.46 -17.24 -9.06
C ALA A 28 5.15 -16.10 -10.04
N ARG A 29 4.20 -16.35 -10.95
CA ARG A 29 3.73 -15.34 -11.89
C ARG A 29 3.20 -14.11 -11.15
N ASN A 30 3.72 -12.93 -11.50
CA ASN A 30 3.37 -11.62 -10.90
C ASN A 30 3.69 -11.52 -9.40
N VAL A 31 4.53 -12.40 -8.85
CA VAL A 31 5.07 -12.30 -7.49
C VAL A 31 6.53 -11.93 -7.59
N ARG A 32 6.93 -10.86 -6.93
CA ARG A 32 8.32 -10.42 -6.83
C ARG A 32 8.74 -10.30 -5.39
N VAL A 33 9.94 -10.76 -5.10
CA VAL A 33 10.55 -10.70 -3.78
C VAL A 33 11.95 -10.12 -3.92
N TRP A 34 12.31 -9.23 -3.00
CA TRP A 34 13.65 -8.68 -2.87
C TRP A 34 14.13 -8.89 -1.44
N THR A 35 15.41 -9.22 -1.30
CA THR A 35 16.02 -9.47 0.02
C THR A 35 17.33 -8.70 0.18
N LYS A 36 17.56 -8.17 1.39
CA LYS A 36 18.83 -7.54 1.79
C LYS A 36 18.98 -7.62 3.31
N GLY A 37 20.03 -8.29 3.79
CA GLY A 37 20.22 -8.46 5.24
C GLY A 37 19.03 -9.16 5.89
N ASN A 38 18.44 -8.55 6.91
CA ASN A 38 17.24 -9.01 7.61
C ASN A 38 15.92 -8.39 7.09
N ALA A 39 15.92 -7.85 5.89
CA ALA A 39 14.74 -7.26 5.28
C ALA A 39 14.29 -8.04 4.04
N VAL A 40 12.98 -8.12 3.86
CA VAL A 40 12.29 -8.65 2.68
C VAL A 40 11.31 -7.61 2.17
N VAL A 41 11.21 -7.45 0.87
CA VAL A 41 10.12 -6.70 0.22
C VAL A 41 9.40 -7.65 -0.72
N ALA A 42 8.09 -7.69 -0.70
CA ALA A 42 7.30 -8.53 -1.59
C ALA A 42 6.12 -7.79 -2.20
N CYS A 43 5.88 -8.03 -3.49
CA CYS A 43 4.75 -7.49 -4.25
C CYS A 43 4.10 -8.61 -5.08
N ALA A 44 2.76 -8.58 -5.18
CA ALA A 44 2.04 -9.55 -6.00
C ALA A 44 0.87 -8.96 -6.81
N GLY A 45 0.55 -7.69 -6.63
CA GLY A 45 -0.60 -6.99 -7.20
C GLY A 45 -1.53 -6.44 -6.13
N MET A 46 -2.59 -5.75 -6.56
CA MET A 46 -3.59 -5.13 -5.69
C MET A 46 -4.61 -6.14 -5.16
N GLY A 47 -5.13 -5.87 -3.97
CA GLY A 47 -6.22 -6.60 -3.33
C GLY A 47 -5.81 -7.79 -2.46
N ALA A 48 -6.75 -8.26 -1.63
CA ALA A 48 -6.50 -9.21 -0.53
C ALA A 48 -5.88 -10.55 -0.98
N ASP A 49 -6.32 -11.12 -2.10
CA ASP A 49 -5.79 -12.40 -2.59
C ASP A 49 -4.32 -12.27 -3.01
N ARG A 50 -3.94 -11.13 -3.56
CA ARG A 50 -2.57 -10.84 -3.95
C ARG A 50 -1.67 -10.58 -2.75
N VAL A 51 -2.18 -9.90 -1.73
CA VAL A 51 -1.49 -9.75 -0.45
C VAL A 51 -1.10 -11.11 0.13
N ARG A 52 -2.00 -12.10 0.10
CA ARG A 52 -1.70 -13.46 0.58
C ARG A 52 -0.50 -14.07 -0.13
N LEU A 53 -0.41 -13.94 -1.46
CA LEU A 53 0.73 -14.45 -2.23
C LEU A 53 2.03 -13.73 -1.89
N ALA A 54 1.98 -12.40 -1.71
CA ALA A 54 3.15 -11.61 -1.33
C ALA A 54 3.66 -11.99 0.06
N VAL A 55 2.77 -12.13 1.05
CA VAL A 55 3.11 -12.54 2.42
C VAL A 55 3.71 -13.96 2.45
N GLN A 56 3.08 -14.92 1.76
CA GLN A 56 3.61 -16.28 1.66
C GLN A 56 5.02 -16.31 1.03
N ALA A 57 5.22 -15.53 -0.04
CA ALA A 57 6.53 -15.44 -0.69
C ALA A 57 7.59 -14.79 0.20
N ALA A 58 7.23 -13.75 0.98
CA ALA A 58 8.13 -13.12 1.93
C ALA A 58 8.53 -14.08 3.06
N MET A 59 7.57 -14.80 3.63
CA MET A 59 7.81 -15.79 4.71
C MET A 59 8.61 -16.99 4.22
N ALA A 60 8.45 -17.40 2.95
CA ALA A 60 9.28 -18.45 2.35
C ALA A 60 10.74 -18.00 2.12
N ALA A 61 10.95 -16.70 1.89
CA ALA A 61 12.29 -16.15 1.65
C ALA A 61 13.11 -15.98 2.94
N LYS A 62 12.48 -15.63 4.07
CA LYS A 62 13.14 -15.34 5.35
C LYS A 62 12.21 -15.62 6.55
N PRO A 63 12.76 -15.89 7.75
CA PRO A 63 11.98 -16.05 8.98
C PRO A 63 11.46 -14.68 9.47
N VAL A 64 10.38 -14.21 8.88
CA VAL A 64 9.76 -12.91 9.15
C VAL A 64 9.19 -12.85 10.56
N THR A 65 9.40 -11.74 11.26
CA THR A 65 8.82 -11.44 12.58
C THR A 65 7.83 -10.28 12.55
N THR A 66 7.91 -9.43 11.53
CA THR A 66 7.06 -8.24 11.39
C THR A 66 6.62 -8.07 9.94
N LEU A 67 5.32 -7.83 9.72
CA LEU A 67 4.78 -7.44 8.43
C LEU A 67 4.46 -5.93 8.43
N ILE A 68 4.97 -5.21 7.44
CA ILE A 68 4.64 -3.80 7.20
C ILE A 68 3.82 -3.70 5.92
N SER A 69 2.57 -3.24 6.01
CA SER A 69 1.80 -2.85 4.82
C SER A 69 2.26 -1.48 4.35
N ALA A 70 2.92 -1.43 3.20
CA ALA A 70 3.42 -0.20 2.61
C ALA A 70 2.79 0.07 1.25
N GLY A 71 2.67 1.33 0.86
CA GLY A 71 2.13 1.71 -0.44
C GLY A 71 1.51 3.11 -0.42
N VAL A 72 0.86 3.46 -1.52
CA VAL A 72 0.13 4.71 -1.61
C VAL A 72 -1.32 4.54 -1.15
N ALA A 73 -1.95 5.64 -0.73
CA ALA A 73 -3.35 5.67 -0.28
C ALA A 73 -4.02 6.99 -0.69
N GLY A 74 -5.34 6.96 -0.85
CA GLY A 74 -6.14 8.17 -1.04
C GLY A 74 -6.48 8.82 0.30
N ALA A 75 -6.33 10.14 0.43
CA ALA A 75 -6.74 10.86 1.62
C ALA A 75 -8.27 10.87 1.79
N CYS A 76 -8.74 10.58 3.00
CA CYS A 76 -10.13 10.82 3.42
C CYS A 76 -10.22 12.11 4.23
N ASP A 77 -9.21 12.41 5.04
CA ASP A 77 -9.09 13.65 5.79
C ASP A 77 -8.68 14.80 4.85
N PRO A 78 -9.47 15.87 4.75
CA PRO A 78 -9.16 17.01 3.85
C PRO A 78 -7.91 17.80 4.28
N ARG A 79 -7.37 17.56 5.47
CA ARG A 79 -6.13 18.18 5.94
C ARG A 79 -4.88 17.54 5.36
N LEU A 80 -4.97 16.27 4.94
CA LEU A 80 -3.85 15.54 4.34
C LEU A 80 -3.61 15.96 2.89
N ARG A 81 -2.35 16.05 2.53
CA ARG A 81 -1.87 16.47 1.21
C ARG A 81 -1.07 15.35 0.54
N VAL A 82 -0.97 15.43 -0.78
CA VAL A 82 -0.10 14.54 -1.56
C VAL A 82 1.34 14.60 -1.03
N GLY A 83 1.91 13.43 -0.78
CA GLY A 83 3.25 13.27 -0.23
C GLY A 83 3.29 13.19 1.30
N ASP A 84 2.20 13.48 2.01
CA ASP A 84 2.15 13.23 3.46
C ASP A 84 2.28 11.73 3.71
N VAL A 85 3.07 11.37 4.73
CA VAL A 85 3.21 9.99 5.18
C VAL A 85 2.36 9.76 6.42
N VAL A 86 1.58 8.71 6.40
CA VAL A 86 0.66 8.31 7.47
C VAL A 86 1.16 7.03 8.13
N HIS A 87 1.54 7.12 9.40
CA HIS A 87 1.73 5.99 10.29
C HIS A 87 0.39 5.60 10.90
N VAL A 88 -0.03 4.38 10.69
CA VAL A 88 -1.40 3.95 10.95
C VAL A 88 -1.52 3.31 12.33
N GLY A 89 -2.36 3.88 13.19
CA GLY A 89 -2.71 3.32 14.50
C GLY A 89 -3.88 2.34 14.45
N THR A 90 -4.81 2.52 13.51
CA THR A 90 -5.94 1.60 13.34
C THR A 90 -6.19 1.31 11.87
N VAL A 91 -6.19 0.04 11.51
CA VAL A 91 -6.67 -0.42 10.21
C VAL A 91 -8.07 -0.99 10.36
N VAL A 92 -9.03 -0.54 9.54
CA VAL A 92 -10.41 -1.02 9.51
C VAL A 92 -10.70 -1.69 8.17
N ASP A 93 -11.14 -2.94 8.17
CA ASP A 93 -11.66 -3.59 6.96
C ASP A 93 -13.11 -3.13 6.74
N ALA A 94 -13.34 -2.33 5.69
CA ALA A 94 -14.68 -1.78 5.39
C ALA A 94 -15.74 -2.86 5.09
N ARG A 95 -15.32 -4.05 4.67
CA ARG A 95 -16.21 -5.16 4.32
C ARG A 95 -16.69 -5.94 5.54
N THR A 96 -15.81 -6.13 6.53
CA THR A 96 -16.10 -6.98 7.70
C THR A 96 -16.30 -6.18 8.98
N GLY A 97 -15.87 -4.91 9.02
CA GLY A 97 -15.81 -4.10 10.22
C GLY A 97 -14.66 -4.47 11.18
N GLU A 98 -13.81 -5.44 10.80
CA GLU A 98 -12.70 -5.88 11.63
C GLU A 98 -11.67 -4.76 11.81
N ARG A 99 -11.12 -4.65 13.03
CA ARG A 99 -10.15 -3.63 13.40
C ARG A 99 -8.84 -4.27 13.83
N PHE A 100 -7.73 -3.61 13.46
CA PHE A 100 -6.38 -3.97 13.86
C PHE A 100 -5.73 -2.71 14.41
N GLU A 101 -5.34 -2.74 15.66
CA GLU A 101 -4.90 -1.55 16.39
C GLU A 101 -3.41 -1.63 16.74
N ASP A 102 -2.72 -0.50 16.54
CA ASP A 102 -1.39 -0.19 17.03
C ASP A 102 -1.50 1.07 17.89
N PRO A 103 -1.35 0.97 19.22
CA PRO A 103 -1.59 2.09 20.13
C PRO A 103 -0.52 3.20 20.03
N GLU A 104 0.55 3.00 19.28
CA GLU A 104 1.61 3.99 19.09
C GLU A 104 1.14 5.16 18.22
N TYR A 105 0.16 4.92 17.35
CA TYR A 105 -0.31 5.93 16.39
C TYR A 105 -1.83 6.15 16.49
N THR A 106 -2.30 7.29 15.99
CA THR A 106 -3.72 7.68 16.07
C THR A 106 -4.44 7.71 14.73
N GLN A 107 -3.71 7.60 13.63
CA GLN A 107 -4.29 7.68 12.28
C GLN A 107 -5.09 6.43 11.95
N VAL A 108 -6.26 6.62 11.33
CA VAL A 108 -7.15 5.53 10.91
C VAL A 108 -7.04 5.32 9.40
N LEU A 109 -6.72 4.09 9.00
CA LEU A 109 -6.74 3.65 7.61
C LEU A 109 -7.90 2.70 7.39
N VAL A 110 -8.72 2.97 6.39
CA VAL A 110 -9.80 2.05 5.99
C VAL A 110 -9.37 1.29 4.74
N THR A 111 -9.45 -0.03 4.79
CA THR A 111 -9.21 -0.88 3.61
C THR A 111 -10.54 -1.14 2.90
N GLY A 112 -10.67 -0.60 1.68
CA GLY A 112 -11.80 -0.79 0.78
C GLY A 112 -11.60 -1.94 -0.21
N ALA A 113 -12.68 -2.35 -0.88
CA ALA A 113 -12.62 -3.35 -1.95
C ALA A 113 -12.28 -2.75 -3.32
N GLU A 114 -12.50 -1.45 -3.49
CA GLU A 114 -12.36 -0.72 -4.76
C GLU A 114 -11.70 0.63 -4.53
N VAL A 115 -11.27 1.27 -5.63
CA VAL A 115 -10.74 2.63 -5.60
C VAL A 115 -11.83 3.60 -5.12
N ALA A 116 -11.58 4.29 -4.02
CA ALA A 116 -12.55 5.21 -3.42
C ALA A 116 -12.62 6.54 -4.19
N GLY A 117 -13.82 6.89 -4.66
CA GLY A 117 -14.11 8.24 -5.16
C GLY A 117 -14.43 9.22 -4.02
N VAL A 118 -14.64 10.50 -4.36
CA VAL A 118 -14.88 11.58 -3.38
C VAL A 118 -16.02 11.27 -2.40
N ALA A 119 -17.16 10.77 -2.91
CA ALA A 119 -18.30 10.44 -2.05
C ALA A 119 -17.96 9.35 -1.03
N GLU A 120 -17.21 8.32 -1.43
CA GLU A 120 -16.79 7.24 -0.56
C GLU A 120 -15.75 7.73 0.48
N LYS A 121 -14.77 8.51 0.07
CA LYS A 121 -13.78 9.12 0.98
C LYS A 121 -14.46 9.95 2.08
N ARG A 122 -15.46 10.78 1.71
CA ARG A 122 -16.25 11.54 2.68
C ARG A 122 -17.05 10.64 3.62
N ARG A 123 -17.65 9.57 3.10
CA ARG A 123 -18.38 8.58 3.91
C ARG A 123 -17.44 7.90 4.91
N LEU A 124 -16.26 7.48 4.48
CA LEU A 124 -15.26 6.83 5.33
C LEU A 124 -14.73 7.77 6.41
N PHE A 125 -14.49 9.04 6.06
CA PHE A 125 -14.09 10.06 7.03
C PHE A 125 -15.18 10.28 8.09
N ALA A 126 -16.43 10.43 7.68
CA ALA A 126 -17.54 10.65 8.60
C ALA A 126 -17.83 9.42 9.51
N ALA A 127 -17.74 8.20 8.97
CA ALA A 127 -18.11 6.98 9.67
C ALA A 127 -17.01 6.46 10.61
N TYR A 128 -15.74 6.60 10.22
CA TYR A 128 -14.61 5.99 10.92
C TYR A 128 -13.55 7.00 11.40
N GLY A 129 -13.67 8.28 11.07
CA GLY A 129 -12.59 9.24 11.23
C GLY A 129 -11.38 8.90 10.38
N ALA A 130 -11.61 8.27 9.21
CA ALA A 130 -10.56 7.73 8.37
C ALA A 130 -9.62 8.84 7.88
N SER A 131 -8.33 8.71 8.15
CA SER A 131 -7.29 9.57 7.60
C SER A 131 -7.08 9.28 6.10
N ALA A 132 -7.06 7.99 5.75
CA ALA A 132 -6.83 7.53 4.38
C ALA A 132 -7.56 6.21 4.08
N VAL A 133 -7.59 5.84 2.80
CA VAL A 133 -8.16 4.60 2.31
C VAL A 133 -7.18 3.90 1.37
N ASP A 134 -7.06 2.57 1.53
CA ASP A 134 -6.28 1.67 0.68
C ASP A 134 -7.09 0.42 0.29
N MET A 135 -6.42 -0.61 -0.28
CA MET A 135 -7.06 -1.86 -0.69
C MET A 135 -6.38 -3.12 -0.11
N GLU A 136 -5.36 -2.98 0.73
CA GLU A 136 -4.47 -4.08 1.12
C GLU A 136 -4.22 -4.23 2.63
N ALA A 137 -4.17 -3.14 3.40
CA ALA A 137 -3.64 -3.14 4.76
C ALA A 137 -4.37 -4.11 5.70
N ALA A 138 -5.69 -4.20 5.63
CA ALA A 138 -6.45 -5.13 6.46
C ALA A 138 -6.12 -6.60 6.17
N ALA A 139 -5.82 -6.93 4.91
CA ALA A 139 -5.40 -8.28 4.55
C ALA A 139 -4.01 -8.61 5.10
N VAL A 140 -3.06 -7.64 5.06
CA VAL A 140 -1.73 -7.81 5.68
C VAL A 140 -1.86 -7.97 7.19
N ALA A 141 -2.65 -7.13 7.85
CA ALA A 141 -2.88 -7.17 9.30
C ALA A 141 -3.49 -8.51 9.74
N ARG A 142 -4.49 -9.00 9.00
CA ARG A 142 -5.13 -10.30 9.26
C ARG A 142 -4.15 -11.45 9.15
N LEU A 143 -3.28 -11.42 8.13
CA LEU A 143 -2.24 -12.45 7.95
C LEU A 143 -1.16 -12.36 9.04
N ALA A 144 -0.74 -11.16 9.42
CA ALA A 144 0.19 -10.98 10.54
C ALA A 144 -0.37 -11.61 11.82
N ARG A 145 -1.62 -11.29 12.16
CA ARG A 145 -2.30 -11.88 13.34
C ARG A 145 -2.43 -13.40 13.24
N ALA A 146 -2.80 -13.94 12.07
CA ALA A 146 -2.92 -15.38 11.85
C ALA A 146 -1.60 -16.15 12.02
N HIS A 147 -0.48 -15.50 11.74
CA HIS A 147 0.86 -16.08 11.88
C HIS A 147 1.57 -15.68 13.18
N GLY A 148 0.93 -14.93 14.07
CA GLY A 148 1.54 -14.46 15.32
C GLY A 148 2.69 -13.45 15.10
N LEU A 149 2.65 -12.69 14.02
CA LEU A 149 3.64 -11.69 13.64
C LEU A 149 3.22 -10.29 14.09
N SER A 150 4.19 -9.43 14.38
CA SER A 150 3.93 -8.01 14.55
C SER A 150 3.45 -7.38 13.24
N PHE A 151 2.64 -6.33 13.35
CA PHE A 151 2.08 -5.62 12.20
C PHE A 151 2.30 -4.12 12.34
N ALA A 152 2.59 -3.46 11.23
CA ALA A 152 2.54 -2.01 11.07
C ALA A 152 1.99 -1.65 9.69
N ALA A 153 1.49 -0.42 9.53
CA ALA A 153 1.11 0.09 8.23
C ALA A 153 1.61 1.53 8.03
N VAL A 154 2.21 1.78 6.87
CA VAL A 154 2.73 3.07 6.47
C VAL A 154 2.26 3.38 5.06
N LYS A 155 1.56 4.49 4.89
CA LYS A 155 1.01 4.91 3.61
C LYS A 155 1.43 6.33 3.26
N ALA A 156 1.71 6.57 1.99
CA ALA A 156 1.91 7.93 1.48
C ALA A 156 0.69 8.36 0.67
N ILE A 157 0.25 9.58 0.86
CA ILE A 157 -0.94 10.10 0.19
C ILE A 157 -0.64 10.40 -1.28
N SER A 158 -1.33 9.68 -2.18
CA SER A 158 -1.24 9.88 -3.64
C SER A 158 -2.27 10.84 -4.21
N ASP A 159 -3.40 10.99 -3.52
CA ASP A 159 -4.51 11.83 -3.96
C ASP A 159 -5.32 12.39 -2.79
N GLY A 160 -5.73 13.63 -2.91
CA GLY A 160 -6.48 14.33 -1.86
C GLY A 160 -7.94 13.86 -1.72
N ALA A 161 -8.60 14.28 -0.64
CA ALA A 161 -9.98 13.91 -0.33
C ALA A 161 -10.99 14.32 -1.43
N GLU A 162 -10.70 15.40 -2.16
CA GLU A 162 -11.55 15.94 -3.23
C GLU A 162 -11.16 15.43 -4.64
N PHE A 163 -10.19 14.50 -4.73
CA PHE A 163 -9.74 13.99 -6.02
C PHE A 163 -10.60 12.81 -6.49
N GLU A 164 -11.27 12.97 -7.64
CA GLU A 164 -12.18 11.96 -8.19
C GLU A 164 -11.49 11.11 -9.26
N MET A 165 -11.44 9.79 -9.04
CA MET A 165 -10.79 8.83 -9.95
C MET A 165 -11.51 7.46 -9.99
N LYS A 166 -12.85 7.46 -9.95
CA LYS A 166 -13.64 6.21 -10.07
C LYS A 166 -13.30 5.38 -11.32
N GLU A 167 -12.89 6.06 -12.39
CA GLU A 167 -12.55 5.40 -13.65
C GLU A 167 -11.37 4.44 -13.54
N LEU A 168 -10.44 4.67 -12.60
CA LEU A 168 -9.29 3.77 -12.39
C LEU A 168 -9.71 2.35 -11.99
N GLY A 169 -10.76 2.20 -11.21
CA GLY A 169 -11.26 0.90 -10.76
C GLY A 169 -11.64 -0.03 -11.93
N ARG A 170 -12.05 0.52 -13.09
CA ARG A 170 -12.41 -0.26 -14.28
C ARG A 170 -11.23 -0.96 -14.94
N PHE A 171 -10.00 -0.54 -14.64
CA PHE A 171 -8.78 -1.08 -15.24
C PHE A 171 -7.99 -1.98 -14.31
N ALA A 172 -8.46 -2.17 -13.07
CA ALA A 172 -7.98 -3.24 -12.20
C ALA A 172 -8.52 -4.58 -12.72
N THR A 173 -7.64 -5.57 -12.85
CA THR A 173 -8.05 -6.93 -13.23
C THR A 173 -8.41 -7.75 -11.98
N VAL A 174 -9.14 -8.84 -12.18
CA VAL A 174 -9.41 -9.83 -11.13
C VAL A 174 -8.11 -10.36 -10.50
N ASP A 175 -7.03 -10.41 -11.30
CA ASP A 175 -5.70 -10.81 -10.85
C ASP A 175 -4.93 -9.70 -10.12
N GLY A 176 -5.55 -8.58 -9.76
CA GLY A 176 -4.93 -7.47 -9.04
C GLY A 176 -3.85 -6.71 -9.85
N GLN A 177 -3.83 -6.88 -11.18
CA GLN A 177 -2.96 -6.12 -12.06
C GLN A 177 -3.70 -4.90 -12.60
N PHE A 178 -2.96 -3.85 -12.94
CA PHE A 178 -3.52 -2.69 -13.62
C PHE A 178 -3.32 -2.84 -15.14
N ARG A 179 -4.39 -2.69 -15.91
CA ARG A 179 -4.38 -2.81 -17.38
C ARG A 179 -3.88 -1.53 -18.02
N GLU A 180 -2.58 -1.27 -17.94
CA GLU A 180 -1.95 -0.02 -18.39
C GLU A 180 -2.26 0.32 -19.84
N MET A 181 -2.16 -0.65 -20.76
CA MET A 181 -2.43 -0.44 -22.20
C MET A 181 -3.91 -0.13 -22.47
N ALA A 182 -4.83 -0.84 -21.79
CA ALA A 182 -6.26 -0.57 -21.93
C ALA A 182 -6.63 0.80 -21.36
N PHE A 183 -6.01 1.17 -20.23
CA PHE A 183 -6.17 2.49 -19.64
C PHE A 183 -5.57 3.59 -20.53
N ALA A 184 -4.37 3.40 -21.08
CA ALA A 184 -3.75 4.33 -21.99
C ALA A 184 -4.63 4.56 -23.25
N GLY A 185 -5.17 3.50 -23.85
CA GLY A 185 -6.12 3.61 -24.98
C GLY A 185 -7.41 4.32 -24.60
N TYR A 186 -7.95 4.05 -23.41
CA TYR A 186 -9.17 4.74 -22.91
C TYR A 186 -8.93 6.25 -22.74
N VAL A 187 -7.76 6.63 -22.25
CA VAL A 187 -7.34 8.01 -22.00
C VAL A 187 -6.99 8.73 -23.31
N ALA A 188 -6.34 8.05 -24.25
CA ALA A 188 -5.87 8.66 -25.51
C ALA A 188 -7.00 9.38 -26.27
N VAL A 189 -8.22 8.83 -26.21
CA VAL A 189 -9.41 9.41 -26.85
C VAL A 189 -10.19 10.37 -25.96
N ARG A 190 -9.66 10.77 -24.80
CA ARG A 190 -10.32 11.64 -23.79
C ARG A 190 -9.41 12.77 -23.30
N PRO A 191 -9.15 13.80 -24.12
CA PRO A 191 -8.22 14.89 -23.78
C PRO A 191 -8.54 15.61 -22.46
N TRP A 192 -9.82 15.67 -22.07
CA TRP A 192 -10.25 16.27 -20.81
C TRP A 192 -9.75 15.52 -19.55
N MET A 193 -9.31 14.25 -19.69
CA MET A 193 -8.72 13.47 -18.61
C MET A 193 -7.22 13.67 -18.45
N TRP A 194 -6.52 14.18 -19.47
CA TRP A 194 -5.06 14.23 -19.50
C TRP A 194 -4.46 15.03 -18.34
N GLY A 195 -5.05 16.21 -18.06
CA GLY A 195 -4.59 17.03 -16.93
C GLY A 195 -4.70 16.32 -15.60
N ARG A 196 -5.81 15.63 -15.34
CA ARG A 196 -6.02 14.87 -14.11
C ARG A 196 -5.07 13.68 -13.99
N LEU A 197 -4.79 13.01 -15.09
CA LEU A 197 -3.89 11.84 -15.11
C LEU A 197 -2.43 12.23 -14.95
N MET A 198 -2.01 13.32 -15.59
CA MET A 198 -0.66 13.86 -15.36
C MET A 198 -0.50 14.32 -13.92
N ALA A 199 -1.52 14.95 -13.34
CA ALA A 199 -1.51 15.31 -11.93
C ALA A 199 -1.41 14.06 -11.03
N LEU A 200 -2.20 13.00 -11.31
CA LEU A 200 -2.14 11.75 -10.54
C LEU A 200 -0.77 11.07 -10.67
N ALA A 201 -0.19 11.00 -11.86
CA ALA A 201 1.13 10.41 -12.06
C ALA A 201 2.19 11.17 -11.25
N LYS A 202 2.24 12.50 -11.38
CA LYS A 202 3.14 13.34 -10.60
C LYS A 202 2.93 13.21 -9.09
N ASN A 203 1.67 13.18 -8.66
CA ASN A 203 1.32 13.02 -7.26
C ASN A 203 1.74 11.64 -6.72
N SER A 204 1.54 10.58 -7.51
CA SER A 204 1.98 9.24 -7.16
C SER A 204 3.50 9.16 -7.03
N ASP A 205 4.25 9.80 -7.93
CA ASP A 205 5.72 9.83 -7.86
C ASP A 205 6.20 10.57 -6.61
N ALA A 206 5.57 11.70 -6.25
CA ALA A 206 5.88 12.43 -5.02
C ALA A 206 5.57 11.59 -3.76
N ALA A 207 4.41 10.91 -3.75
CA ALA A 207 4.02 10.02 -2.65
C ALA A 207 5.01 8.84 -2.52
N ILE A 208 5.39 8.20 -3.62
CA ILE A 208 6.35 7.09 -3.63
C ILE A 208 7.73 7.56 -3.14
N ALA A 209 8.17 8.76 -3.50
CA ALA A 209 9.44 9.30 -3.01
C ALA A 209 9.41 9.51 -1.49
N ALA A 210 8.32 10.06 -0.95
CA ALA A 210 8.14 10.24 0.49
C ALA A 210 8.06 8.88 1.22
N LEU A 211 7.31 7.93 0.67
CA LEU A 211 7.22 6.57 1.19
C LEU A 211 8.60 5.88 1.23
N THR A 212 9.36 5.99 0.15
CA THR A 212 10.70 5.37 0.06
C THR A 212 11.60 5.88 1.18
N LYS A 213 11.66 7.20 1.39
CA LYS A 213 12.46 7.82 2.45
C LYS A 213 12.06 7.32 3.84
N GLU A 214 10.76 7.20 4.08
CA GLU A 214 10.23 6.69 5.35
C GLU A 214 10.59 5.22 5.57
N LEU A 215 10.41 4.37 4.55
CA LEU A 215 10.73 2.95 4.64
C LEU A 215 12.24 2.70 4.83
N GLU A 216 13.11 3.53 4.23
CA GLU A 216 14.55 3.50 4.48
C GLU A 216 14.86 3.78 5.95
N ALA A 217 14.26 4.82 6.53
CA ALA A 217 14.44 5.16 7.94
C ALA A 217 13.95 4.04 8.88
N GLN A 218 12.80 3.42 8.57
CA GLN A 218 12.29 2.29 9.34
C GLN A 218 13.21 1.06 9.25
N LEU A 219 13.72 0.74 8.07
CA LEU A 219 14.66 -0.37 7.90
C LEU A 219 15.95 -0.14 8.66
N ASP A 220 16.45 1.09 8.70
CA ASP A 220 17.64 1.44 9.49
C ASP A 220 17.37 1.30 11.00
N TRP A 221 16.19 1.71 11.46
CA TRP A 221 15.78 1.50 12.86
C TRP A 221 15.72 0.01 13.25
N TYR A 222 15.14 -0.86 12.38
CA TYR A 222 15.11 -2.31 12.63
C TYR A 222 16.51 -2.94 12.62
N ARG A 223 17.44 -2.46 11.77
CA ARG A 223 18.83 -2.94 11.73
C ARG A 223 19.60 -2.63 13.01
N GLN A 224 19.34 -1.50 13.63
CA GLN A 224 20.02 -1.08 14.85
C GLN A 224 19.57 -1.86 16.09
N ARG A 225 18.42 -2.51 16.05
CA ARG A 225 17.80 -3.22 17.17
C ARG A 225 17.82 -4.75 17.04
N GLY A 226 18.29 -5.28 15.96
CA GLY A 226 18.45 -6.72 15.69
C GLY A 226 19.90 -7.15 15.68
#